data_8c06478236150c102453a1a3df37d9c5
#
_entry.id   8c06478236150c102453a1a3df37d9c5
#
_cell.length_a   1.000
_cell.length_b   1.000
_cell.length_c   1.000
_cell.angle_alpha   90.00
_cell.angle_beta   90.00
_cell.angle_gamma   90.00
#
_symmetry.space_group_name_H-M   'P 1'
#
loop_
_entity.id
_entity.type
_entity.pdbx_description
1 polymer ?
#
loop_
_entity_poly.entity_id
_entity_poly.type
_entity_poly.pdbx_seq_one_letter_code
_entity_poly.pdbx_strand_id
1 'polypeptide(L)'
;IIPVMLTCVMLLNGCRAKSIDDIYSMASTEATTAEYVEKEPKWHDYMLYEKLPDGKELPELQEAGEKIDVSEWSSKLWATVEEAVITDNFNDIKDYTDEDSAEKIYEYAKKVYPGYINEDGTFGIGRRGVAQKGLIIKYHIYNELDEENTFSPPSLWFYDIRYDENNKIEYSYIIDKRVLIDKPNDWQEHFWDKVTFQPKESKDIVTIMFIDESRVVRYKSHNNEENKEIIDDVETDGEMLNNAYLGAFENSKNGERGIWTQKQLVKLDIKKKD
;
A
#
# COMPACT_ATOMS: atom_id res chain seq x y z
N ILE A 1 26.57 28.91 23.57
CA ILE A 1 25.15 28.97 23.98
C ILE A 1 24.79 30.42 24.31
N ILE A 2 24.87 31.40 23.44
CA ILE A 2 24.21 32.71 23.53
C ILE A 2 24.47 33.41 22.21
N PRO A 3 23.67 33.18 21.17
CA PRO A 3 23.37 34.29 20.27
C PRO A 3 21.95 34.26 19.65
N VAL A 4 20.94 33.61 20.24
CA VAL A 4 19.60 33.57 19.65
C VAL A 4 18.65 34.62 20.24
N MET A 5 19.03 35.31 21.30
CA MET A 5 18.19 36.35 21.95
C MET A 5 18.40 37.78 21.48
N LEU A 6 19.27 38.04 20.49
CA LEU A 6 19.56 39.43 20.08
C LEU A 6 18.88 39.90 18.79
N THR A 7 18.15 39.01 18.10
CA THR A 7 17.52 39.36 16.83
C THR A 7 16.03 39.75 16.95
N CYS A 8 15.38 39.52 18.08
CA CYS A 8 13.99 39.90 18.29
C CYS A 8 13.76 41.34 18.82
N VAL A 9 14.81 42.06 19.17
CA VAL A 9 14.68 43.40 19.78
C VAL A 9 14.70 44.53 18.75
N MET A 10 15.06 44.29 17.48
CA MET A 10 15.19 45.37 16.50
C MET A 10 13.97 45.59 15.60
N LEU A 11 12.87 44.87 15.79
CA LEU A 11 11.65 45.09 14.99
C LEU A 11 10.51 45.79 15.75
N LEU A 12 10.77 46.30 16.97
CA LEU A 12 9.78 47.01 17.78
C LEU A 12 9.96 48.55 17.81
N ASN A 13 10.68 49.14 16.89
CA ASN A 13 10.90 50.58 16.85
C ASN A 13 9.80 51.37 16.14
N GLY A 14 8.54 50.92 16.18
CA GLY A 14 7.41 51.61 15.53
C GLY A 14 6.26 52.05 16.45
N CYS A 15 6.13 51.52 17.67
CA CYS A 15 5.04 51.89 18.58
C CYS A 15 5.60 52.50 19.86
N ARG A 16 5.57 53.84 19.96
CA ARG A 16 5.81 54.52 21.22
C ARG A 16 4.57 54.44 22.10
N ALA A 17 4.46 53.40 22.91
CA ALA A 17 3.57 53.44 24.08
C ALA A 17 4.17 54.40 25.11
N LYS A 18 3.44 55.42 25.52
CA LYS A 18 3.93 56.48 26.42
C LYS A 18 3.78 56.14 27.89
N SER A 19 3.00 55.13 28.22
CA SER A 19 2.81 54.66 29.61
C SER A 19 2.38 53.20 29.68
N ILE A 20 2.49 52.58 30.87
CA ILE A 20 1.97 51.25 31.16
C ILE A 20 0.44 51.20 31.01
N ASP A 21 -0.24 52.26 31.28
CA ASP A 21 -1.70 52.40 31.12
C ASP A 21 -2.13 52.33 29.66
N ASP A 22 -1.31 52.84 28.74
CA ASP A 22 -1.55 52.70 27.29
C ASP A 22 -1.48 51.24 26.82
N ILE A 23 -0.61 50.45 27.46
CA ILE A 23 -0.49 48.99 27.15
C ILE A 23 -1.71 48.25 27.69
N TYR A 24 -2.20 48.61 28.88
CA TYR A 24 -3.39 47.96 29.42
C TYR A 24 -4.68 48.41 28.73
N SER A 25 -4.78 49.63 28.26
CA SER A 25 -5.93 50.07 27.46
C SER A 25 -5.98 49.45 26.06
N MET A 26 -4.83 49.12 25.48
CA MET A 26 -4.76 48.35 24.21
C MET A 26 -5.08 46.85 24.41
N ALA A 27 -4.87 46.30 25.60
CA ALA A 27 -5.21 44.92 25.93
C ALA A 27 -6.69 44.76 26.34
N SER A 28 -7.39 45.83 26.64
CA SER A 28 -8.83 45.83 26.97
C SER A 28 -9.74 46.14 25.78
N THR A 29 -9.21 46.27 24.56
CA THR A 29 -10.05 46.19 23.37
C THR A 29 -10.65 44.78 23.34
N GLU A 30 -11.97 44.73 23.53
CA GLU A 30 -12.80 43.56 23.51
C GLU A 30 -12.20 42.46 22.62
N ALA A 31 -11.76 41.39 23.25
CA ALA A 31 -11.62 40.14 22.52
C ALA A 31 -13.05 39.83 22.00
N THR A 32 -13.34 40.29 20.81
CA THR A 32 -14.42 39.73 20.03
C THR A 32 -14.06 38.24 20.02
N THR A 33 -14.75 37.49 20.85
CA THR A 33 -14.84 36.03 20.71
C THR A 33 -15.40 35.85 19.31
N ALA A 34 -14.51 35.80 18.32
CA ALA A 34 -14.89 35.30 17.02
C ALA A 34 -15.46 33.92 17.34
N GLU A 35 -16.78 33.80 17.17
CA GLU A 35 -17.46 32.54 17.29
C GLU A 35 -16.67 31.58 16.43
N TYR A 36 -16.02 30.59 17.04
CA TYR A 36 -15.26 29.56 16.30
C TYR A 36 -16.30 28.78 15.49
N VAL A 37 -16.53 29.22 14.27
CA VAL A 37 -17.33 28.47 13.33
C VAL A 37 -16.46 27.26 12.92
N GLU A 38 -16.78 26.13 13.53
CA GLU A 38 -16.23 24.85 13.14
C GLU A 38 -16.43 24.71 11.63
N LYS A 39 -15.36 24.82 10.88
CA LYS A 39 -15.44 24.65 9.42
C LYS A 39 -15.73 23.19 9.18
N GLU A 40 -16.84 22.90 8.51
CA GLU A 40 -17.13 21.56 8.05
C GLU A 40 -15.88 20.96 7.37
N PRO A 41 -15.50 19.72 7.72
CA PRO A 41 -14.35 19.08 7.13
C PRO A 41 -14.54 18.98 5.61
N LYS A 42 -13.48 19.30 4.88
CA LYS A 42 -13.50 19.16 3.42
C LYS A 42 -13.28 17.72 3.06
N TRP A 43 -14.34 17.04 2.69
CA TRP A 43 -14.31 15.66 2.19
C TRP A 43 -13.71 15.57 0.79
N HIS A 44 -12.93 14.53 0.57
CA HIS A 44 -12.38 14.14 -0.72
C HIS A 44 -12.97 12.81 -1.14
N ASP A 45 -13.45 12.73 -2.37
CA ASP A 45 -13.93 11.51 -2.98
C ASP A 45 -12.77 10.75 -3.65
N TYR A 46 -12.67 9.45 -3.38
CA TYR A 46 -11.67 8.57 -3.96
C TYR A 46 -12.36 7.44 -4.72
N MET A 47 -12.16 7.44 -6.02
CA MET A 47 -12.53 6.32 -6.89
C MET A 47 -11.34 5.38 -6.96
N LEU A 48 -11.54 4.10 -6.62
CA LEU A 48 -10.46 3.12 -6.63
C LEU A 48 -10.25 2.45 -7.98
N TYR A 49 -11.27 2.51 -8.84
CA TYR A 49 -11.13 2.06 -10.21
C TYR A 49 -10.83 3.23 -11.13
N GLU A 50 -9.71 3.13 -11.79
CA GLU A 50 -9.24 4.09 -12.78
C GLU A 50 -9.60 3.59 -14.18
N LYS A 51 -10.02 4.48 -15.06
CA LYS A 51 -10.19 4.16 -16.48
C LYS A 51 -8.84 4.14 -17.16
N LEU A 52 -8.68 3.19 -18.07
CA LEU A 52 -7.48 3.20 -18.91
C LEU A 52 -7.48 4.50 -19.74
N PRO A 53 -6.43 5.33 -19.68
CA PRO A 53 -6.40 6.61 -20.39
C PRO A 53 -6.51 6.43 -21.89
N ASP A 54 -7.12 7.40 -22.57
CA ASP A 54 -7.29 7.37 -24.03
C ASP A 54 -5.93 7.20 -24.74
N GLY A 55 -5.89 6.25 -25.67
CA GLY A 55 -4.67 5.94 -26.45
C GLY A 55 -3.64 5.09 -25.69
N LYS A 56 -3.94 4.65 -24.47
CA LYS A 56 -3.16 3.63 -23.78
C LYS A 56 -3.80 2.27 -23.98
N GLU A 57 -2.96 1.23 -24.00
CA GLU A 57 -3.38 -0.15 -24.13
C GLU A 57 -2.88 -0.95 -22.93
N LEU A 58 -3.59 -2.02 -22.57
CA LEU A 58 -3.06 -2.96 -21.60
C LEU A 58 -1.81 -3.63 -22.18
N PRO A 59 -0.82 -3.95 -21.32
CA PRO A 59 0.27 -4.81 -21.74
C PRO A 59 -0.23 -6.21 -22.11
N GLU A 60 0.67 -7.05 -22.58
CA GLU A 60 0.34 -8.44 -22.86
C GLU A 60 -0.23 -9.13 -21.63
N LEU A 61 -1.45 -9.67 -21.76
CA LEU A 61 -2.11 -10.46 -20.73
C LEU A 61 -1.72 -11.92 -20.92
N GLN A 62 -1.07 -12.48 -19.94
CA GLN A 62 -0.61 -13.88 -19.94
C GLN A 62 -1.52 -14.72 -19.03
N GLU A 63 -1.60 -16.00 -19.36
CA GLU A 63 -2.33 -16.97 -18.56
C GLU A 63 -1.61 -17.30 -17.23
N ALA A 64 -2.36 -17.88 -16.29
CA ALA A 64 -1.80 -18.32 -15.02
C ALA A 64 -0.68 -19.34 -15.22
N GLY A 65 0.42 -19.19 -14.46
CA GLY A 65 1.59 -20.06 -14.54
C GLY A 65 2.66 -19.61 -15.55
N GLU A 66 2.39 -18.58 -16.34
CA GLU A 66 3.41 -17.97 -17.19
C GLU A 66 4.44 -17.18 -16.36
N LYS A 67 5.64 -17.00 -16.93
CA LYS A 67 6.74 -16.32 -16.24
C LYS A 67 6.60 -14.81 -16.32
N ILE A 68 6.91 -14.14 -15.21
CA ILE A 68 7.03 -12.68 -15.14
C ILE A 68 8.42 -12.28 -14.64
N ASP A 69 9.00 -11.23 -15.23
CA ASP A 69 10.25 -10.64 -14.75
C ASP A 69 9.98 -9.75 -13.54
N VAL A 70 10.40 -10.19 -12.36
CA VAL A 70 10.18 -9.51 -11.07
C VAL A 70 11.40 -8.75 -10.57
N SER A 71 12.40 -8.56 -11.41
CA SER A 71 13.60 -7.80 -11.05
C SER A 71 13.29 -6.34 -10.79
N GLU A 72 13.91 -5.75 -9.77
CA GLU A 72 13.73 -4.34 -9.40
C GLU A 72 14.49 -3.40 -10.36
N TRP A 73 15.72 -3.74 -10.68
CA TRP A 73 16.66 -2.85 -11.39
C TRP A 73 17.37 -3.49 -12.58
N SER A 74 17.52 -4.79 -12.55
CA SER A 74 18.09 -5.59 -13.62
C SER A 74 16.98 -6.32 -14.35
N SER A 75 17.26 -6.97 -15.44
CA SER A 75 16.34 -7.90 -16.08
C SER A 75 16.63 -9.34 -15.62
N LYS A 76 15.72 -10.28 -15.95
CA LYS A 76 15.96 -11.72 -15.86
C LYS A 76 15.95 -12.33 -14.44
N LEU A 77 15.14 -11.78 -13.55
CA LEU A 77 14.70 -12.50 -12.37
C LEU A 77 13.26 -12.97 -12.61
N TRP A 78 13.14 -14.23 -12.99
CA TRP A 78 11.88 -14.80 -13.46
C TRP A 78 11.10 -15.45 -12.32
N ALA A 79 9.86 -15.01 -12.12
CA ALA A 79 8.93 -15.65 -11.21
C ALA A 79 7.83 -16.40 -11.97
N THR A 80 7.46 -17.56 -11.47
CA THR A 80 6.25 -18.29 -11.84
C THR A 80 5.37 -18.36 -10.58
N VAL A 81 4.09 -17.98 -10.69
CA VAL A 81 3.13 -18.20 -9.62
C VAL A 81 2.73 -19.66 -9.62
N GLU A 82 3.11 -20.40 -8.58
CA GLU A 82 2.73 -21.81 -8.42
C GLU A 82 1.35 -21.97 -7.81
N GLU A 83 1.03 -21.10 -6.84
CA GLU A 83 -0.24 -21.13 -6.13
C GLU A 83 -0.60 -19.74 -5.62
N ALA A 84 -1.90 -19.43 -5.66
CA ALA A 84 -2.47 -18.22 -5.07
C ALA A 84 -3.76 -18.61 -4.32
N VAL A 85 -3.83 -18.28 -3.03
CA VAL A 85 -4.92 -18.72 -2.14
C VAL A 85 -5.41 -17.58 -1.28
N ILE A 86 -6.74 -17.39 -1.23
CA ILE A 86 -7.39 -16.52 -0.25
C ILE A 86 -7.69 -17.31 1.02
N THR A 87 -7.37 -16.73 2.16
CA THR A 87 -7.62 -17.31 3.48
C THR A 87 -8.27 -16.31 4.43
N ASP A 88 -9.08 -16.83 5.34
CA ASP A 88 -9.70 -16.07 6.43
C ASP A 88 -8.84 -16.09 7.71
N ASN A 89 -7.72 -16.84 7.72
CA ASN A 89 -6.85 -16.94 8.88
C ASN A 89 -5.37 -16.82 8.50
N PHE A 90 -4.68 -15.90 9.14
CA PHE A 90 -3.25 -15.68 8.92
C PHE A 90 -2.38 -16.91 9.23
N ASN A 91 -2.80 -17.74 10.18
CA ASN A 91 -2.06 -18.94 10.56
C ASN A 91 -1.97 -19.99 9.43
N ASP A 92 -2.80 -19.87 8.40
CA ASP A 92 -2.79 -20.79 7.26
C ASP A 92 -1.49 -20.69 6.44
N ILE A 93 -0.70 -19.63 6.64
CA ILE A 93 0.62 -19.53 6.01
C ILE A 93 1.55 -20.70 6.36
N LYS A 94 1.30 -21.39 7.49
CA LYS A 94 2.03 -22.58 7.91
C LYS A 94 1.98 -23.73 6.92
N ASP A 95 0.94 -23.77 6.10
CA ASP A 95 0.79 -24.82 5.08
C ASP A 95 1.64 -24.56 3.84
N TYR A 96 2.21 -23.37 3.72
CA TYR A 96 2.93 -22.88 2.53
C TYR A 96 4.42 -22.63 2.78
N THR A 97 4.83 -22.44 4.03
CA THR A 97 6.22 -22.24 4.41
C THR A 97 6.59 -23.06 5.66
N ASP A 98 7.86 -23.07 6.05
CA ASP A 98 8.30 -23.74 7.27
C ASP A 98 7.79 -23.03 8.54
N GLU A 99 7.71 -23.79 9.65
CA GLU A 99 7.13 -23.33 10.91
C GLU A 99 7.87 -22.10 11.48
N ASP A 100 9.20 -22.06 11.41
CA ASP A 100 10.02 -20.95 11.91
C ASP A 100 9.75 -19.67 11.11
N SER A 101 9.67 -19.76 9.78
CA SER A 101 9.30 -18.65 8.92
C SER A 101 7.87 -18.17 9.16
N ALA A 102 6.92 -19.08 9.31
CA ALA A 102 5.54 -18.73 9.59
C ALA A 102 5.37 -17.98 10.93
N GLU A 103 6.07 -18.43 11.98
CA GLU A 103 6.06 -17.75 13.27
C GLU A 103 6.65 -16.34 13.19
N LYS A 104 7.79 -16.18 12.52
CA LYS A 104 8.45 -14.88 12.33
C LYS A 104 7.58 -13.90 11.55
N ILE A 105 6.93 -14.34 10.48
CA ILE A 105 6.00 -13.51 9.71
C ILE A 105 4.84 -13.06 10.60
N TYR A 106 4.27 -13.96 11.40
CA TYR A 106 3.16 -13.65 12.28
C TYR A 106 3.53 -12.60 13.33
N GLU A 107 4.66 -12.79 14.02
CA GLU A 107 5.15 -11.84 15.02
C GLU A 107 5.47 -10.48 14.39
N TYR A 108 6.10 -10.48 13.22
CA TYR A 108 6.38 -9.26 12.48
C TYR A 108 5.09 -8.54 12.05
N ALA A 109 4.12 -9.27 11.51
CA ALA A 109 2.83 -8.72 11.09
C ALA A 109 2.07 -8.08 12.26
N LYS A 110 2.02 -8.73 13.42
CA LYS A 110 1.38 -8.17 14.63
C LYS A 110 2.06 -6.90 15.12
N LYS A 111 3.37 -6.82 15.01
CA LYS A 111 4.14 -5.64 15.41
C LYS A 111 3.91 -4.46 14.45
N VAL A 112 3.92 -4.71 13.14
CA VAL A 112 3.89 -3.66 12.12
C VAL A 112 2.46 -3.23 11.76
N TYR A 113 1.51 -4.16 11.89
CA TYR A 113 0.09 -3.95 11.58
C TYR A 113 -0.80 -4.29 12.80
N PRO A 114 -0.64 -3.56 13.92
CA PRO A 114 -1.43 -3.82 15.11
C PRO A 114 -2.93 -3.66 14.81
N GLY A 115 -3.73 -4.65 15.25
CA GLY A 115 -5.18 -4.65 15.02
C GLY A 115 -5.66 -5.19 13.68
N TYR A 116 -4.74 -5.56 12.77
CA TYR A 116 -5.10 -6.20 11.50
C TYR A 116 -5.21 -7.72 11.58
N ILE A 117 -4.66 -8.32 12.64
CA ILE A 117 -4.76 -9.73 12.93
C ILE A 117 -5.28 -9.87 14.37
N ASN A 118 -6.38 -10.59 14.54
CA ASN A 118 -6.97 -10.92 15.82
C ASN A 118 -6.12 -11.96 16.57
N GLU A 119 -6.40 -12.17 17.86
CA GLU A 119 -5.65 -13.13 18.68
C GLU A 119 -5.79 -14.57 18.19
N ASP A 120 -6.92 -14.92 17.59
CA ASP A 120 -7.20 -16.24 17.00
C ASP A 120 -6.61 -16.41 15.58
N GLY A 121 -5.93 -15.40 15.06
CA GLY A 121 -5.33 -15.40 13.73
C GLY A 121 -6.26 -14.93 12.61
N THR A 122 -7.54 -14.71 12.86
CA THR A 122 -8.45 -14.15 11.86
C THR A 122 -8.07 -12.72 11.50
N PHE A 123 -8.45 -12.28 10.31
CA PHE A 123 -8.17 -10.91 9.89
C PHE A 123 -9.17 -9.94 10.50
N GLY A 124 -8.68 -8.77 10.86
CA GLY A 124 -9.48 -7.67 11.39
C GLY A 124 -10.12 -6.84 10.28
N ILE A 125 -10.50 -5.62 10.66
CA ILE A 125 -11.08 -4.65 9.75
C ILE A 125 -9.98 -3.75 9.20
N GLY A 126 -9.93 -3.58 7.88
CA GLY A 126 -8.99 -2.74 7.18
C GLY A 126 -9.23 -1.24 7.40
N ARG A 127 -8.32 -0.44 6.86
CA ARG A 127 -8.36 1.03 6.95
C ARG A 127 -9.70 1.64 6.47
N ARG A 128 -10.31 1.02 5.47
CA ARG A 128 -11.57 1.49 4.89
C ARG A 128 -12.82 0.98 5.62
N GLY A 129 -12.68 0.33 6.78
CA GLY A 129 -13.80 -0.23 7.52
C GLY A 129 -14.37 -1.52 6.93
N VAL A 130 -13.69 -2.11 5.94
CA VAL A 130 -14.05 -3.37 5.29
C VAL A 130 -13.29 -4.52 5.97
N ALA A 131 -13.95 -5.67 6.15
CA ALA A 131 -13.28 -6.87 6.62
C ALA A 131 -12.17 -7.29 5.67
N GLN A 132 -11.10 -7.86 6.22
CA GLN A 132 -9.94 -8.27 5.43
C GLN A 132 -9.77 -9.77 5.38
N LYS A 133 -9.03 -10.20 4.37
CA LYS A 133 -8.55 -11.56 4.15
C LYS A 133 -7.06 -11.54 3.85
N GLY A 134 -6.44 -12.70 3.91
CA GLY A 134 -5.08 -12.92 3.43
C GLY A 134 -5.09 -13.42 2.00
N LEU A 135 -4.20 -12.88 1.17
CA LEU A 135 -3.83 -13.49 -0.11
C LEU A 135 -2.42 -14.05 0.03
N ILE A 136 -2.32 -15.37 0.06
CA ILE A 136 -1.06 -16.12 0.09
C ILE A 136 -0.69 -16.46 -1.35
N ILE A 137 0.55 -16.14 -1.74
CA ILE A 137 1.06 -16.50 -3.06
C ILE A 137 2.41 -17.19 -2.92
N LYS A 138 2.52 -18.36 -3.52
CA LYS A 138 3.76 -19.12 -3.66
C LYS A 138 4.35 -18.88 -5.04
N TYR A 139 5.62 -18.48 -5.07
CA TYR A 139 6.39 -18.24 -6.28
C TYR A 139 7.55 -19.22 -6.37
N HIS A 140 7.84 -19.70 -7.58
CA HIS A 140 9.14 -20.19 -7.93
C HIS A 140 9.91 -19.10 -8.65
N ILE A 141 11.03 -18.64 -8.08
CA ILE A 141 11.83 -17.54 -8.62
C ILE A 141 13.21 -18.03 -9.04
N TYR A 142 13.65 -17.69 -10.25
CA TYR A 142 14.91 -18.08 -10.84
C TYR A 142 15.70 -16.87 -11.34
N ASN A 143 16.95 -16.74 -10.88
CA ASN A 143 17.91 -15.76 -11.38
C ASN A 143 18.62 -16.28 -12.62
N GLU A 144 18.31 -15.74 -13.79
CA GLU A 144 18.93 -16.16 -15.07
C GLU A 144 20.32 -15.55 -15.28
N LEU A 145 20.74 -14.57 -14.48
CA LEU A 145 22.01 -13.88 -14.61
C LEU A 145 23.18 -14.72 -14.07
N ASP A 146 24.39 -14.37 -14.52
CA ASP A 146 25.67 -14.85 -13.98
C ASP A 146 26.18 -13.97 -12.82
N GLU A 147 25.32 -13.08 -12.30
CA GLU A 147 25.56 -12.18 -11.18
C GLU A 147 24.41 -12.24 -10.19
N GLU A 148 24.64 -11.69 -9.00
CA GLU A 148 23.62 -11.59 -7.95
C GLU A 148 22.45 -10.71 -8.40
N ASN A 149 21.24 -11.11 -8.04
CA ASN A 149 20.01 -10.36 -8.29
C ASN A 149 19.12 -10.30 -7.04
N THR A 150 18.18 -9.39 -7.01
CA THR A 150 17.34 -9.15 -5.84
C THR A 150 15.87 -9.13 -6.21
N PHE A 151 15.09 -9.91 -5.48
CA PHE A 151 13.63 -9.82 -5.46
C PHE A 151 13.18 -8.89 -4.35
N SER A 152 12.28 -7.99 -4.68
CA SER A 152 11.65 -7.07 -3.73
C SER A 152 10.14 -7.12 -3.90
N PRO A 153 9.38 -7.69 -2.95
CA PRO A 153 7.92 -7.75 -3.04
C PRO A 153 7.24 -6.42 -3.32
N PRO A 154 7.72 -5.27 -2.80
CA PRO A 154 7.15 -3.96 -3.14
C PRO A 154 7.25 -3.57 -4.61
N SER A 155 8.07 -4.26 -5.41
CA SER A 155 8.11 -4.07 -6.87
C SER A 155 6.97 -4.76 -7.61
N LEU A 156 6.23 -5.62 -6.93
CA LEU A 156 5.07 -6.30 -7.49
C LEU A 156 3.83 -5.41 -7.41
N TRP A 157 3.05 -5.45 -8.46
CA TRP A 157 1.79 -4.74 -8.56
C TRP A 157 0.66 -5.72 -8.82
N PHE A 158 -0.38 -5.62 -8.03
CA PHE A 158 -1.54 -6.49 -8.13
C PHE A 158 -2.72 -5.67 -8.59
N TYR A 159 -3.34 -6.10 -9.67
CA TYR A 159 -4.43 -5.39 -10.31
C TYR A 159 -5.70 -6.25 -10.34
N ASP A 160 -6.83 -5.63 -10.08
CA ASP A 160 -8.12 -6.16 -10.50
C ASP A 160 -8.55 -5.39 -11.76
N ILE A 161 -8.90 -6.12 -12.81
CA ILE A 161 -9.31 -5.56 -14.11
C ILE A 161 -10.77 -5.89 -14.33
N ARG A 162 -11.55 -4.89 -14.70
CA ARG A 162 -12.95 -5.06 -15.07
C ARG A 162 -13.30 -4.25 -16.32
N TYR A 163 -14.49 -4.47 -16.82
CA TYR A 163 -15.05 -3.72 -17.94
C TYR A 163 -16.29 -2.96 -17.48
N ASP A 164 -16.38 -1.68 -17.81
CA ASP A 164 -17.57 -0.88 -17.54
C ASP A 164 -18.72 -1.26 -18.47
N GLU A 165 -19.89 -0.65 -18.29
CA GLU A 165 -21.08 -0.86 -19.11
C GLU A 165 -20.90 -0.59 -20.62
N ASN A 166 -19.88 0.20 -20.98
CA ASN A 166 -19.50 0.54 -22.35
C ASN A 166 -18.34 -0.34 -22.85
N ASN A 167 -18.03 -1.42 -22.13
CA ASN A 167 -16.92 -2.33 -22.44
C ASN A 167 -15.54 -1.64 -22.43
N LYS A 168 -15.39 -0.56 -21.63
CA LYS A 168 -14.10 0.09 -21.40
C LYS A 168 -13.41 -0.52 -20.19
N ILE A 169 -12.10 -0.58 -20.25
CA ILE A 169 -11.26 -1.16 -19.20
C ILE A 169 -11.20 -0.20 -18.01
N GLU A 170 -11.49 -0.73 -16.85
CA GLU A 170 -11.24 -0.14 -15.55
C GLU A 170 -10.33 -1.08 -14.74
N TYR A 171 -9.42 -0.52 -13.96
CA TYR A 171 -8.50 -1.28 -13.14
C TYR A 171 -8.33 -0.63 -11.76
N SER A 172 -8.00 -1.44 -10.78
CA SER A 172 -7.66 -1.00 -9.43
C SER A 172 -6.49 -1.81 -8.88
N TYR A 173 -5.80 -1.23 -7.91
CA TYR A 173 -4.81 -1.95 -7.11
C TYR A 173 -5.53 -2.71 -5.99
N ILE A 174 -5.21 -4.00 -5.83
CA ILE A 174 -5.90 -4.88 -4.88
C ILE A 174 -5.30 -4.84 -3.47
N ILE A 175 -4.10 -4.36 -3.29
CA ILE A 175 -3.39 -4.43 -2.01
C ILE A 175 -3.72 -3.21 -1.15
N ASP A 176 -4.25 -3.45 0.05
CA ASP A 176 -4.42 -2.40 1.06
C ASP A 176 -3.16 -2.25 1.93
N LYS A 177 -2.45 -3.34 2.19
CA LYS A 177 -1.25 -3.38 3.03
C LYS A 177 -0.08 -4.03 2.31
N ARG A 178 1.09 -3.82 2.89
CA ARG A 178 2.33 -4.35 2.34
C ARG A 178 2.36 -5.87 2.32
N VAL A 179 3.06 -6.37 1.34
CA VAL A 179 3.34 -7.78 1.19
C VAL A 179 4.38 -8.20 2.23
N LEU A 180 4.10 -9.24 2.99
CA LEU A 180 5.03 -9.91 3.88
C LEU A 180 5.62 -11.12 3.19
N ILE A 181 6.89 -11.41 3.43
CA ILE A 181 7.66 -12.46 2.75
C ILE A 181 8.23 -13.45 3.78
N ASP A 182 8.30 -14.73 3.41
CA ASP A 182 8.70 -15.81 4.33
C ASP A 182 10.22 -15.94 4.55
N LYS A 183 11.04 -15.50 3.61
CA LYS A 183 12.49 -15.67 3.65
C LYS A 183 13.24 -14.38 3.28
N PRO A 184 13.01 -13.27 4.01
CA PRO A 184 13.75 -12.05 3.75
C PRO A 184 15.23 -12.23 4.10
N ASN A 185 16.10 -11.43 3.50
CA ASN A 185 17.53 -11.40 3.85
C ASN A 185 17.74 -11.00 5.31
N ASP A 186 16.87 -10.14 5.82
CA ASP A 186 16.92 -9.64 7.19
C ASP A 186 15.50 -9.39 7.70
N TRP A 187 15.16 -9.90 8.88
CA TRP A 187 13.91 -9.66 9.60
C TRP A 187 13.85 -8.31 10.32
N GLN A 188 14.79 -7.41 10.03
CA GLN A 188 14.78 -6.09 10.64
C GLN A 188 13.66 -5.20 10.09
N GLU A 189 13.32 -4.16 10.86
CA GLU A 189 12.14 -3.30 10.70
C GLU A 189 12.06 -2.46 9.43
N HIS A 190 12.70 -2.87 8.34
CA HIS A 190 12.75 -2.07 7.15
C HIS A 190 11.63 -2.44 6.17
N PHE A 191 11.03 -1.40 5.63
CA PHE A 191 9.93 -1.40 4.66
C PHE A 191 10.22 -2.17 3.34
N TRP A 192 11.40 -2.76 3.19
CA TRP A 192 11.92 -3.28 1.94
C TRP A 192 12.57 -4.63 2.17
N ASP A 193 11.73 -5.59 2.58
CA ASP A 193 12.19 -6.97 2.66
C ASP A 193 12.62 -7.42 1.28
N LYS A 194 13.88 -7.85 1.20
CA LYS A 194 14.50 -8.28 -0.05
C LYS A 194 14.99 -9.71 0.10
N VAL A 195 14.96 -10.44 -1.01
CA VAL A 195 15.60 -11.75 -1.11
C VAL A 195 16.66 -11.70 -2.18
N THR A 196 17.89 -12.01 -1.78
CA THR A 196 19.02 -12.09 -2.69
C THR A 196 19.11 -13.48 -3.32
N PHE A 197 19.33 -13.51 -4.62
CA PHE A 197 19.55 -14.69 -5.44
C PHE A 197 20.95 -14.68 -5.97
N GLN A 198 21.72 -15.74 -5.72
CA GLN A 198 23.02 -15.94 -6.32
C GLN A 198 22.89 -16.21 -7.84
N PRO A 199 24.00 -16.13 -8.60
CA PRO A 199 23.97 -16.50 -10.02
C PRO A 199 23.33 -17.86 -10.27
N LYS A 200 22.35 -17.94 -11.19
CA LYS A 200 21.63 -19.17 -11.57
C LYS A 200 20.86 -19.85 -10.42
N GLU A 201 20.68 -19.17 -9.30
CA GLU A 201 19.93 -19.74 -8.17
C GLU A 201 18.42 -19.66 -8.41
N SER A 202 17.70 -20.65 -7.89
CA SER A 202 16.25 -20.60 -7.75
C SER A 202 15.84 -20.81 -6.30
N LYS A 203 14.72 -20.16 -5.91
CA LYS A 203 14.11 -20.30 -4.59
C LYS A 203 12.59 -20.30 -4.70
N ASP A 204 11.95 -21.07 -3.83
CA ASP A 204 10.53 -20.93 -3.59
C ASP A 204 10.32 -19.88 -2.49
N ILE A 205 9.48 -18.91 -2.78
CA ILE A 205 9.19 -17.78 -1.92
C ILE A 205 7.68 -17.71 -1.69
N VAL A 206 7.27 -17.52 -0.44
CA VAL A 206 5.88 -17.32 -0.08
C VAL A 206 5.68 -15.88 0.38
N THR A 207 4.63 -15.26 -0.12
CA THR A 207 4.18 -13.96 0.35
C THR A 207 2.77 -14.05 0.90
N ILE A 208 2.47 -13.24 1.90
CA ILE A 208 1.10 -12.98 2.36
C ILE A 208 0.83 -11.49 2.35
N MET A 209 -0.34 -11.09 1.89
CA MET A 209 -0.76 -9.70 1.88
C MET A 209 -2.19 -9.57 2.38
N PHE A 210 -2.50 -8.41 2.95
CA PHE A 210 -3.85 -8.06 3.38
C PHE A 210 -4.62 -7.50 2.19
N ILE A 211 -5.80 -8.04 1.97
CA ILE A 211 -6.73 -7.58 0.93
C ILE A 211 -8.11 -7.32 1.55
N ASP A 212 -8.86 -6.39 1.01
CA ASP A 212 -10.26 -6.21 1.40
C ASP A 212 -11.08 -7.43 0.96
N GLU A 213 -11.97 -7.92 1.81
CA GLU A 213 -12.87 -9.03 1.49
C GLU A 213 -13.81 -8.67 0.34
N SER A 214 -14.33 -7.44 0.39
CA SER A 214 -15.19 -6.88 -0.65
C SER A 214 -14.43 -5.87 -1.49
N ARG A 215 -14.72 -5.84 -2.78
CA ARG A 215 -14.15 -4.85 -3.70
C ARG A 215 -14.64 -3.46 -3.33
N VAL A 216 -13.76 -2.61 -2.83
CA VAL A 216 -14.06 -1.20 -2.60
C VAL A 216 -13.94 -0.45 -3.91
N VAL A 217 -15.01 0.22 -4.34
CA VAL A 217 -15.04 1.00 -5.59
C VAL A 217 -14.87 2.48 -5.33
N ARG A 218 -15.38 2.97 -4.20
CA ARG A 218 -15.32 4.38 -3.82
C ARG A 218 -15.33 4.54 -2.31
N TYR A 219 -14.72 5.59 -1.81
CA TYR A 219 -14.88 6.06 -0.43
C TYR A 219 -14.65 7.57 -0.34
N LYS A 220 -15.10 8.19 0.75
CA LYS A 220 -14.76 9.56 1.10
C LYS A 220 -13.79 9.58 2.26
N SER A 221 -12.86 10.52 2.25
CA SER A 221 -12.03 10.77 3.43
C SER A 221 -11.76 12.26 3.67
N HIS A 222 -11.40 12.58 4.90
CA HIS A 222 -10.85 13.88 5.29
C HIS A 222 -9.82 13.67 6.40
N ASN A 223 -8.93 14.61 6.59
CA ASN A 223 -8.07 14.63 7.76
C ASN A 223 -8.74 15.39 8.90
N ASN A 224 -8.74 14.80 10.10
CA ASN A 224 -9.16 15.50 11.31
C ASN A 224 -8.08 16.50 11.79
N GLU A 225 -8.33 17.20 12.91
CA GLU A 225 -7.39 18.17 13.50
C GLU A 225 -6.03 17.56 13.89
N GLU A 226 -5.97 16.26 14.17
CA GLU A 226 -4.74 15.52 14.48
C GLU A 226 -4.04 14.99 13.21
N ASN A 227 -4.45 15.40 12.01
CA ASN A 227 -4.02 14.88 10.72
C ASN A 227 -4.23 13.36 10.54
N LYS A 228 -5.18 12.78 11.30
CA LYS A 228 -5.60 11.40 11.10
C LYS A 228 -6.65 11.37 10.00
N GLU A 229 -6.46 10.46 9.04
CA GLU A 229 -7.45 10.22 8.00
C GLU A 229 -8.70 9.57 8.60
N ILE A 230 -9.83 10.20 8.38
CA ILE A 230 -11.17 9.67 8.66
C ILE A 230 -11.78 9.25 7.33
N ILE A 231 -12.21 8.00 7.26
CA ILE A 231 -12.84 7.43 6.06
C ILE A 231 -14.31 7.21 6.34
N ASP A 232 -15.15 7.55 5.38
CA ASP A 232 -16.60 7.41 5.43
C ASP A 232 -17.17 7.10 4.03
N ASP A 233 -18.46 6.75 3.96
CA ASP A 233 -19.19 6.54 2.71
C ASP A 233 -18.49 5.51 1.81
N VAL A 234 -18.12 4.35 2.38
CA VAL A 234 -17.44 3.28 1.64
C VAL A 234 -18.43 2.50 0.82
N GLU A 235 -18.25 2.51 -0.50
CA GLU A 235 -19.05 1.77 -1.46
C GLU A 235 -18.30 0.52 -1.92
N THR A 236 -18.94 -0.63 -1.87
CA THR A 236 -18.37 -1.91 -2.29
C THR A 236 -19.19 -2.52 -3.42
N ASP A 237 -18.51 -3.22 -4.32
CA ASP A 237 -19.11 -3.89 -5.48
C ASP A 237 -18.63 -5.35 -5.55
N GLY A 238 -19.35 -6.22 -4.85
CA GLY A 238 -19.12 -7.65 -4.89
C GLY A 238 -17.79 -8.13 -4.28
N GLU A 239 -17.43 -9.36 -4.61
CA GLU A 239 -16.18 -10.00 -4.14
C GLU A 239 -14.96 -9.49 -4.92
N MET A 240 -13.84 -9.36 -4.22
CA MET A 240 -12.55 -9.05 -4.83
C MET A 240 -12.00 -10.26 -5.59
N LEU A 241 -11.18 -10.00 -6.64
CA LEU A 241 -10.27 -10.97 -7.25
C LEU A 241 -10.83 -11.91 -8.32
N ASN A 242 -11.96 -11.60 -8.94
CA ASN A 242 -12.42 -12.40 -10.09
C ASN A 242 -11.49 -12.28 -11.32
N ASN A 243 -10.77 -11.16 -11.47
CA ASN A 243 -9.84 -10.89 -12.57
C ASN A 243 -8.54 -10.27 -12.07
N ALA A 244 -7.86 -10.98 -11.17
CA ALA A 244 -6.62 -10.53 -10.58
C ALA A 244 -5.42 -10.81 -11.48
N TYR A 245 -4.54 -9.83 -11.62
CA TYR A 245 -3.30 -9.91 -12.39
C TYR A 245 -2.13 -9.43 -11.57
N LEU A 246 -1.00 -10.12 -11.75
CA LEU A 246 0.30 -9.74 -11.22
C LEU A 246 1.09 -9.02 -12.31
N GLY A 247 1.59 -7.82 -12.00
CA GLY A 247 2.53 -7.06 -12.81
C GLY A 247 3.81 -6.78 -12.05
N ALA A 248 4.93 -6.65 -12.76
CA ALA A 248 6.18 -6.16 -12.21
C ALA A 248 6.41 -4.72 -12.66
N PHE A 249 6.71 -3.85 -11.72
CA PHE A 249 6.91 -2.44 -12.01
C PHE A 249 8.08 -2.21 -12.97
N GLU A 250 7.79 -1.58 -14.09
CA GLU A 250 8.81 -1.03 -14.95
C GLU A 250 9.00 0.46 -14.65
N ASN A 251 10.24 0.88 -14.36
CA ASN A 251 10.57 2.29 -14.26
C ASN A 251 10.28 2.98 -15.61
N SER A 252 9.16 3.64 -15.72
CA SER A 252 8.84 4.38 -16.94
C SER A 252 9.86 5.49 -17.12
N LYS A 253 10.48 5.55 -18.28
CA LYS A 253 11.48 6.58 -18.62
C LYS A 253 10.95 8.01 -18.52
N ASN A 254 9.63 8.19 -18.46
CA ASN A 254 8.94 9.48 -18.46
C ASN A 254 8.21 9.80 -17.16
N GLY A 255 8.38 8.99 -16.08
CA GLY A 255 7.68 9.20 -14.81
C GLY A 255 6.19 8.84 -14.85
N GLU A 256 5.66 8.32 -15.96
CA GLU A 256 4.30 7.80 -16.03
C GLU A 256 4.17 6.53 -15.17
N ARG A 257 3.06 6.39 -14.47
CA ARG A 257 2.75 5.22 -13.64
C ARG A 257 1.33 4.78 -13.92
N GLY A 258 1.15 3.47 -14.10
CA GLY A 258 -0.16 2.88 -14.30
C GLY A 258 -0.04 1.47 -14.88
N ILE A 259 -1.15 0.79 -15.00
CA ILE A 259 -1.19 -0.59 -15.51
C ILE A 259 -0.57 -0.71 -16.91
N TRP A 260 -0.71 0.31 -17.75
CA TRP A 260 -0.17 0.36 -19.12
C TRP A 260 1.36 0.50 -19.17
N THR A 261 2.02 0.76 -18.04
CA THR A 261 3.50 0.84 -17.98
C THR A 261 4.14 -0.49 -17.61
N GLN A 262 3.35 -1.50 -17.32
CA GLN A 262 3.83 -2.86 -17.08
C GLN A 262 4.31 -3.49 -18.38
N LYS A 263 5.35 -4.32 -18.32
CA LYS A 263 5.78 -5.10 -19.49
C LYS A 263 4.79 -6.17 -19.85
N GLN A 264 4.28 -6.84 -18.85
CA GLN A 264 3.34 -7.94 -18.94
C GLN A 264 2.50 -8.04 -17.69
N LEU A 265 1.34 -8.64 -17.79
CA LEU A 265 0.47 -8.98 -16.68
C LEU A 265 0.17 -10.47 -16.71
N VAL A 266 0.41 -11.16 -15.61
CA VAL A 266 0.12 -12.59 -15.47
C VAL A 266 -1.15 -12.75 -14.64
N LYS A 267 -2.11 -13.48 -15.18
CA LYS A 267 -3.36 -13.80 -14.48
C LYS A 267 -3.08 -14.64 -13.24
N LEU A 268 -3.75 -14.35 -12.16
CA LEU A 268 -3.73 -15.15 -10.94
C LEU A 268 -4.92 -16.11 -10.95
N ASP A 269 -4.64 -17.41 -10.84
CA ASP A 269 -5.66 -18.43 -10.58
C ASP A 269 -5.82 -18.57 -9.05
N ILE A 270 -6.70 -17.73 -8.49
CA ILE A 270 -6.87 -17.61 -7.05
C ILE A 270 -7.91 -18.62 -6.56
N LYS A 271 -7.52 -19.46 -5.61
CA LYS A 271 -8.37 -20.44 -4.94
C LYS A 271 -8.81 -19.92 -3.58
N LYS A 272 -9.97 -20.34 -3.11
CA LYS A 272 -10.35 -20.18 -1.68
C LYS A 272 -9.78 -21.36 -0.92
N LYS A 273 -9.22 -21.12 0.25
CA LYS A 273 -8.85 -22.18 1.17
C LYS A 273 -10.11 -22.73 1.81
N ASP A 274 -10.26 -24.06 1.76
CA ASP A 274 -11.37 -24.81 2.35
C ASP A 274 -11.29 -24.81 3.89
#